data_5457783ac2571e0bc28520c6d2233a42
#
_entry.id   5457783ac2571e0bc28520c6d2233a42
#
_cell.length_a   1.000
_cell.length_b   1.000
_cell.length_c   1.000
_cell.angle_alpha   90.00
_cell.angle_beta   90.00
_cell.angle_gamma   90.00
#
_symmetry.space_group_name_H-M   'P 1'
#
loop_
_entity.id
_entity.type
_entity.pdbx_description
1 polymer ?
#
loop_
_entity_poly.entity_id
_entity_poly.type
_entity_poly.pdbx_seq_one_letter_code
_entity_poly.pdbx_strand_id
1 'polypeptide(L)'
;MNTKILNTINNNIFILSLCLIFGFTLGFIYRNELFWDLLNYHYYNAFAFLHNRLNYDIVLGGENSFFNPLPDLPLYWMIQYLNDYPGIIYGIQGLYCGVCLFFFIKICGLFWDNHT
;
A
#
# COMPACT_ATOMS: atom_id res chain seq x y z
N MET A 1 9.44 19.23 28.20
CA MET A 1 9.85 18.30 27.12
C MET A 1 11.05 18.93 26.41
N ASN A 2 12.12 18.16 26.18
CA ASN A 2 13.39 18.71 25.65
C ASN A 2 13.16 19.22 24.21
N THR A 3 13.52 20.48 23.92
CA THR A 3 13.35 21.14 22.61
C THR A 3 13.99 20.36 21.46
N LYS A 4 15.13 19.70 21.71
CA LYS A 4 15.85 18.88 20.73
C LYS A 4 15.00 17.65 20.31
N ILE A 5 14.35 16.99 21.25
CA ILE A 5 13.47 15.85 20.97
C ILE A 5 12.26 16.32 20.13
N LEU A 6 11.66 17.44 20.50
CA LEU A 6 10.51 18.00 19.79
C LEU A 6 10.85 18.34 18.33
N ASN A 7 12.01 18.96 18.11
CA ASN A 7 12.47 19.30 16.75
C ASN A 7 12.73 18.04 15.90
N THR A 8 13.29 16.98 16.49
CA THR A 8 13.51 15.71 15.78
C THR A 8 12.18 15.06 15.39
N ILE A 9 11.19 15.06 16.28
CA ILE A 9 9.85 14.52 15.99
C ILE A 9 9.20 15.32 14.87
N ASN A 10 9.21 16.65 14.93
CA ASN A 10 8.64 17.51 13.91
C ASN A 10 9.26 17.29 12.53
N ASN A 11 10.59 17.16 12.46
CA ASN A 11 11.29 16.85 11.21
C ASN A 11 10.88 15.48 10.65
N ASN A 12 10.74 14.48 11.49
CA ASN A 12 10.31 13.15 11.04
C ASN A 12 8.88 13.15 10.49
N ILE A 13 7.96 13.86 11.17
CA ILE A 13 6.58 14.01 10.70
C ILE A 13 6.55 14.74 9.35
N PHE A 14 7.34 15.80 9.21
CA PHE A 14 7.42 16.56 7.96
C PHE A 14 7.94 15.69 6.79
N ILE A 15 9.04 14.96 6.99
CA ILE A 15 9.59 14.06 5.96
C ILE A 15 8.58 12.95 5.61
N LEU A 16 7.95 12.33 6.62
CA LEU A 16 6.92 11.31 6.39
C LEU A 16 5.76 11.88 5.56
N SER A 17 5.28 13.09 5.90
CA SER A 17 4.19 13.72 5.16
C SER A 17 4.54 13.95 3.69
N LEU A 18 5.77 14.43 3.41
CA LEU A 18 6.24 14.60 2.03
C LEU A 18 6.32 13.28 1.28
N CYS A 19 6.84 12.22 1.92
CA CYS A 19 6.90 10.88 1.32
C CYS A 19 5.51 10.33 1.01
N LEU A 20 4.54 10.51 1.92
CA LEU A 20 3.16 10.07 1.71
C LEU A 20 2.47 10.84 0.59
N ILE A 21 2.63 12.17 0.54
CA ILE A 21 2.10 12.99 -0.56
C ILE A 21 2.71 12.55 -1.89
N PHE A 22 4.02 12.33 -1.93
CA PHE A 22 4.71 11.85 -3.14
C PHE A 22 4.19 10.48 -3.57
N GLY A 23 4.11 9.51 -2.65
CA GLY A 23 3.60 8.16 -2.94
C GLY A 23 2.15 8.19 -3.44
N PHE A 24 1.26 8.93 -2.76
CA PHE A 24 -0.11 9.12 -3.20
C PHE A 24 -0.20 9.71 -4.61
N THR A 25 0.58 10.78 -4.87
CA THR A 25 0.57 11.46 -6.17
C THR A 25 1.05 10.54 -7.28
N LEU A 26 2.12 9.77 -7.04
CA LEU A 26 2.59 8.76 -8.00
C LEU A 26 1.51 7.72 -8.30
N GLY A 27 0.91 7.13 -7.28
CA GLY A 27 -0.16 6.15 -7.46
C GLY A 27 -1.35 6.74 -8.22
N PHE A 28 -1.75 7.97 -7.90
CA PHE A 28 -2.86 8.66 -8.57
C PHE A 28 -2.59 8.95 -10.04
N ILE A 29 -1.36 9.36 -10.40
CA ILE A 29 -0.98 9.72 -11.79
C ILE A 29 -0.76 8.46 -12.62
N TYR A 30 0.00 7.49 -12.09
CA TYR A 30 0.38 6.27 -12.79
C TYR A 30 -0.64 5.15 -12.63
N ARG A 31 -1.90 5.49 -12.35
CA ARG A 31 -2.98 4.53 -12.34
C ARG A 31 -2.97 3.74 -13.64
N ASN A 32 -2.77 2.45 -13.52
CA ASN A 32 -2.93 1.54 -14.64
C ASN A 32 -4.36 1.00 -14.66
N GLU A 33 -4.82 0.64 -15.84
CA GLU A 33 -6.08 -0.09 -15.96
C GLU A 33 -5.98 -1.45 -15.26
N LEU A 34 -7.11 -2.07 -15.00
CA LEU A 34 -7.27 -3.33 -14.26
C LEU A 34 -6.24 -4.37 -14.70
N PHE A 35 -5.26 -4.64 -13.84
CA PHE A 35 -4.30 -5.71 -14.05
C PHE A 35 -4.97 -7.07 -13.91
N TRP A 36 -4.52 -8.02 -14.72
CA TRP A 36 -4.94 -9.40 -14.65
C TRP A 36 -4.83 -9.97 -13.22
N ASP A 37 -3.72 -9.72 -12.54
CA ASP A 37 -3.47 -10.13 -11.17
C ASP A 37 -4.51 -9.60 -10.17
N LEU A 38 -4.89 -8.33 -10.30
CA LEU A 38 -5.89 -7.71 -9.45
C LEU A 38 -7.22 -8.47 -9.50
N LEU A 39 -7.69 -8.80 -10.70
CA LEU A 39 -8.99 -9.45 -10.89
C LEU A 39 -8.95 -10.93 -10.53
N ASN A 40 -7.87 -11.63 -10.89
CA ASN A 40 -7.82 -13.07 -10.81
C ASN A 40 -7.49 -13.62 -9.42
N TYR A 41 -6.70 -12.92 -8.62
CA TYR A 41 -6.43 -13.43 -7.27
C TYR A 41 -6.57 -12.40 -6.15
N HIS A 42 -6.09 -11.16 -6.27
CA HIS A 42 -6.23 -10.19 -5.19
C HIS A 42 -7.69 -9.87 -4.85
N TYR A 43 -8.48 -9.54 -5.85
CA TYR A 43 -9.91 -9.28 -5.65
C TYR A 43 -10.67 -10.55 -5.31
N TYR A 44 -10.41 -11.63 -6.08
CA TYR A 44 -11.13 -12.88 -5.93
C TYR A 44 -10.84 -13.58 -4.61
N ASN A 45 -9.60 -13.61 -4.12
CA ASN A 45 -9.27 -14.23 -2.84
C ASN A 45 -10.01 -13.56 -1.67
N ALA A 46 -10.07 -12.23 -1.66
CA ALA A 46 -10.84 -11.49 -0.66
C ALA A 46 -12.35 -11.80 -0.76
N PHE A 47 -12.90 -11.80 -1.97
CA PHE A 47 -14.30 -12.19 -2.23
C PHE A 47 -14.59 -13.61 -1.75
N ALA A 48 -13.76 -14.58 -2.12
CA ALA A 48 -13.93 -15.98 -1.77
C ALA A 48 -13.86 -16.21 -0.26
N PHE A 49 -12.95 -15.49 0.43
CA PHE A 49 -12.85 -15.53 1.88
C PHE A 49 -14.13 -15.02 2.55
N LEU A 50 -14.63 -13.85 2.15
CA LEU A 50 -15.82 -13.24 2.74
C LEU A 50 -17.11 -14.03 2.47
N HIS A 51 -17.16 -14.79 1.37
CA HIS A 51 -18.34 -15.55 0.95
C HIS A 51 -18.20 -17.07 1.20
N ASN A 52 -17.18 -17.50 1.98
CA ASN A 52 -16.90 -18.90 2.30
C ASN A 52 -16.72 -19.79 1.05
N ARG A 53 -16.09 -19.24 0.00
CA ARG A 53 -15.90 -19.94 -1.30
C ARG A 53 -14.51 -20.53 -1.49
N LEU A 54 -13.57 -20.32 -0.55
CA LEU A 54 -12.18 -20.77 -0.66
C LEU A 54 -12.02 -22.28 -0.95
N ASN A 55 -13.01 -23.09 -0.57
CA ASN A 55 -12.99 -24.55 -0.79
C ASN A 55 -13.87 -25.02 -1.96
N TYR A 56 -14.58 -24.10 -2.62
CA TYR A 56 -15.51 -24.43 -3.69
C TYR A 56 -14.95 -24.16 -5.08
N ASP A 57 -14.22 -23.07 -5.21
CA ASP A 57 -13.78 -22.63 -6.52
C ASP A 57 -12.38 -23.19 -6.80
N ILE A 58 -12.26 -23.86 -7.94
CA ILE A 58 -10.99 -24.45 -8.37
C ILE A 58 -10.09 -23.32 -8.86
N VAL A 59 -9.01 -23.10 -8.12
CA VAL A 59 -7.77 -22.37 -8.46
C VAL A 59 -7.89 -21.38 -9.62
N LEU A 60 -8.58 -20.25 -9.41
CA LEU A 60 -8.74 -19.21 -10.44
C LEU A 60 -7.45 -18.45 -10.76
N GLY A 61 -6.60 -18.25 -9.77
CA GLY A 61 -5.33 -17.55 -9.90
C GLY A 61 -4.09 -18.46 -9.83
N GLY A 62 -4.22 -19.76 -10.15
CA GLY A 62 -3.15 -20.71 -10.00
C GLY A 62 -2.70 -20.85 -8.53
N GLU A 63 -1.41 -20.93 -8.28
CA GLU A 63 -0.84 -21.02 -6.93
C GLU A 63 -1.17 -19.81 -6.04
N ASN A 64 -1.42 -18.65 -6.64
CA ASN A 64 -1.77 -17.42 -5.93
C ASN A 64 -3.12 -17.49 -5.20
N SER A 65 -3.99 -18.42 -5.58
CA SER A 65 -5.28 -18.65 -4.89
C SER A 65 -5.09 -19.22 -3.47
N PHE A 66 -3.91 -19.72 -3.13
CA PHE A 66 -3.59 -20.23 -1.79
C PHE A 66 -2.94 -19.18 -0.88
N PHE A 67 -2.73 -17.96 -1.35
CA PHE A 67 -2.21 -16.89 -0.51
C PHE A 67 -3.23 -16.45 0.53
N ASN A 68 -2.73 -15.93 1.64
CA ASN A 68 -3.58 -15.38 2.69
C ASN A 68 -4.43 -14.22 2.13
N PRO A 69 -5.77 -14.30 2.16
CA PRO A 69 -6.64 -13.26 1.59
C PRO A 69 -6.73 -11.99 2.45
N LEU A 70 -6.28 -12.02 3.71
CA LEU A 70 -6.45 -10.90 4.62
C LEU A 70 -5.78 -9.60 4.15
N PRO A 71 -4.56 -9.61 3.54
CA PRO A 71 -3.96 -8.41 3.00
C PRO A 71 -4.76 -7.79 1.83
N ASP A 72 -5.57 -8.57 1.14
CA ASP A 72 -6.35 -8.13 -0.02
C ASP A 72 -7.70 -7.49 0.37
N LEU A 73 -8.18 -7.71 1.60
CA LEU A 73 -9.45 -7.17 2.08
C LEU A 73 -9.56 -5.64 1.98
N PRO A 74 -8.55 -4.84 2.36
CA PRO A 74 -8.63 -3.40 2.20
C PRO A 74 -8.81 -2.97 0.74
N LEU A 75 -8.08 -3.62 -0.18
CA LEU A 75 -8.22 -3.35 -1.61
C LEU A 75 -9.60 -3.76 -2.13
N TYR A 76 -10.10 -4.92 -1.73
CA TYR A 76 -11.44 -5.40 -2.07
C TYR A 76 -12.51 -4.36 -1.68
N TRP A 77 -12.48 -3.87 -0.44
CA TRP A 77 -13.43 -2.85 0.01
C TRP A 77 -13.25 -1.51 -0.71
N MET A 78 -12.03 -1.07 -0.96
CA MET A 78 -11.80 0.14 -1.76
C MET A 78 -12.43 0.02 -3.14
N ILE A 79 -12.29 -1.13 -3.81
CA ILE A 79 -12.92 -1.36 -5.12
C ILE A 79 -14.45 -1.34 -5.00
N GLN A 80 -15.04 -1.97 -3.96
CA GLN A 80 -16.48 -1.98 -3.77
C GLN A 80 -17.09 -0.58 -3.57
N TYR A 81 -16.39 0.30 -2.85
CA TYR A 81 -16.93 1.60 -2.46
C TYR A 81 -16.42 2.78 -3.28
N LEU A 82 -15.27 2.63 -3.94
CA LEU A 82 -14.57 3.70 -4.66
C LEU A 82 -14.34 3.38 -6.14
N ASN A 83 -15.07 2.42 -6.71
CA ASN A 83 -14.89 1.99 -8.10
C ASN A 83 -15.00 3.15 -9.11
N ASP A 84 -15.83 4.14 -8.83
CA ASP A 84 -15.97 5.34 -9.67
C ASP A 84 -14.75 6.28 -9.61
N TYR A 85 -13.86 6.05 -8.64
CA TYR A 85 -12.68 6.89 -8.39
C TYR A 85 -11.38 6.07 -8.36
N PRO A 86 -11.01 5.38 -9.44
CA PRO A 86 -9.85 4.49 -9.46
C PRO A 86 -8.54 5.20 -9.09
N GLY A 87 -8.40 6.47 -9.47
CA GLY A 87 -7.24 7.27 -9.08
C GLY A 87 -7.04 7.37 -7.56
N ILE A 88 -8.13 7.43 -6.78
CA ILE A 88 -8.07 7.46 -5.32
C ILE A 88 -7.59 6.11 -4.79
N ILE A 89 -8.08 5.01 -5.32
CA ILE A 89 -7.65 3.65 -4.93
C ILE A 89 -6.14 3.50 -5.16
N TYR A 90 -5.65 3.86 -6.34
CA TYR A 90 -4.22 3.80 -6.65
C TYR A 90 -3.39 4.80 -5.83
N GLY A 91 -3.93 6.00 -5.56
CA GLY A 91 -3.30 6.95 -4.65
C GLY A 91 -3.13 6.39 -3.24
N ILE A 92 -4.16 5.76 -2.68
CA ILE A 92 -4.09 5.12 -1.36
C ILE A 92 -3.06 3.98 -1.37
N GLN A 93 -3.02 3.17 -2.41
CA GLN A 93 -1.97 2.14 -2.55
C GLN A 93 -0.57 2.76 -2.67
N GLY A 94 -0.44 3.89 -3.34
CA GLY A 94 0.81 4.65 -3.41
C GLY A 94 1.36 5.09 -2.06
N LEU A 95 0.51 5.20 -1.00
CA LEU A 95 0.96 5.50 0.36
C LEU A 95 1.94 4.45 0.90
N TYR A 96 1.80 3.18 0.52
CA TYR A 96 2.75 2.14 0.90
C TYR A 96 4.15 2.45 0.35
N CYS A 97 4.23 2.90 -0.90
CA CYS A 97 5.49 3.38 -1.49
C CYS A 97 6.05 4.57 -0.71
N GLY A 98 5.20 5.52 -0.30
CA GLY A 98 5.58 6.64 0.54
C GLY A 98 6.19 6.21 1.89
N VAL A 99 5.56 5.24 2.56
CA VAL A 99 6.09 4.67 3.82
C VAL A 99 7.45 4.00 3.58
N CYS A 100 7.58 3.19 2.54
CA CYS A 100 8.86 2.55 2.19
C CYS A 100 9.95 3.60 1.91
N LEU A 101 9.64 4.66 1.18
CA LEU A 101 10.57 5.76 0.89
C LEU A 101 11.02 6.46 2.18
N PHE A 102 10.10 6.72 3.11
CA PHE A 102 10.44 7.30 4.40
C PHE A 102 11.45 6.44 5.17
N PHE A 103 11.21 5.13 5.29
CA PHE A 103 12.16 4.24 5.96
C PHE A 103 13.48 4.14 5.22
N PHE A 104 13.48 4.12 3.90
CA PHE A 104 14.70 4.14 3.09
C PHE A 104 15.54 5.38 3.38
N ILE A 105 14.94 6.58 3.41
CA ILE A 105 15.63 7.84 3.76
C ILE A 105 16.22 7.74 5.16
N LYS A 106 15.48 7.17 6.14
CA LYS A 106 15.98 7.01 7.51
C LYS A 106 17.17 6.08 7.61
N ILE A 107 17.12 4.95 6.92
CA ILE A 107 18.21 3.98 6.87
C ILE A 107 19.46 4.62 6.24
N CYS A 108 19.32 5.30 5.10
CA CYS A 108 20.42 5.99 4.45
C CYS A 108 21.05 7.07 5.37
N GLY A 109 20.23 7.81 6.11
CA GLY A 109 20.71 8.80 7.08
C GLY A 109 21.57 8.19 8.18
N LEU A 110 21.18 7.01 8.70
CA LEU A 110 21.97 6.30 9.73
C LEU A 110 23.36 5.88 9.21
N PHE A 111 23.45 5.48 7.95
CA PHE A 111 24.76 5.14 7.34
C PHE A 111 25.61 6.38 7.11
N TRP A 112 25.01 7.49 6.73
CA TRP A 112 25.74 8.75 6.49
C TRP A 112 26.33 9.30 7.80
N ASP A 113 25.55 9.37 8.87
CA ASP A 113 25.98 9.92 10.17
C ASP A 113 27.07 9.07 10.83
N ASN A 114 27.22 7.79 10.49
CA ASN A 114 28.28 6.92 11.01
C ASN A 114 29.62 7.06 10.27
N HIS A 115 29.67 7.78 9.16
CA HIS A 115 30.88 7.97 8.34
C HIS A 115 31.44 9.42 8.39
N THR A 116 30.75 10.32 9.08
CA THR A 116 31.16 11.71 9.34
C THR A 116 31.55 11.93 10.79
#